data_869a07fc6e2825bbecb4caa82be86f9c
#
_entry.id   869a07fc6e2825bbecb4caa82be86f9c
#
_cell.length_a   1.000
_cell.length_b   1.000
_cell.length_c   1.000
_cell.angle_alpha   90.00
_cell.angle_beta   90.00
_cell.angle_gamma   90.00
#
_symmetry.space_group_name_H-M   'P 1'
#
loop_
_entity.id
_entity.type
_entity.pdbx_description
1 polymer ?
#
loop_
_entity_poly.entity_id
_entity_poly.type
_entity_poly.pdbx_seq_one_letter_code
_entity_poly.pdbx_strand_id
1 'polypeptide(L)'
;MNNSPNPGSAIEFRNVWYRIGRENANGSDDALLRDLTLEVQRGETLVLLGRSGSGKTTTLKLINRLLTQSAGAIFVDGRALHEWDVIHLRRMIGYVIQETGLFPHFTVARNIGVVPQIEGWSANRIEQRVTEMLQLVGLEPQLASRYPRELSGGQRQRVGVARALAADPAFLLMDEPFGALDPITRAELQREFLALQQRLGKTVVFVTHDLREALLLGTRIALMESGQLVATLKPEEFLHSKDPMVAAYVEAFKTELVPTRRNQDAATK
;
A
#
# COMPACT_ATOMS: atom_id res chain seq x y z
N MET A 1 2.56 7.38 30.37
CA MET A 1 2.07 7.60 29.00
C MET A 1 0.85 6.72 28.81
N ASN A 2 -0.25 7.31 28.31
CA ASN A 2 -1.53 6.60 28.22
C ASN A 2 -1.41 5.46 27.18
N ASN A 3 -1.42 4.21 27.63
CA ASN A 3 -1.16 3.03 26.79
C ASN A 3 -2.42 2.50 26.10
N SER A 4 -3.55 3.18 26.26
CA SER A 4 -4.82 2.78 25.64
C SER A 4 -4.86 3.23 24.18
N PRO A 5 -5.24 2.36 23.23
CA PRO A 5 -5.38 2.71 21.82
C PRO A 5 -6.48 3.76 21.63
N ASN A 6 -6.36 4.57 20.55
CA ASN A 6 -7.40 5.50 20.14
C ASN A 6 -8.62 4.70 19.62
N PRO A 7 -9.84 4.86 20.22
CA PRO A 7 -11.01 4.04 19.86
C PRO A 7 -11.47 4.16 18.39
N GLY A 8 -11.07 5.24 17.69
CA GLY A 8 -11.41 5.46 16.26
C GLY A 8 -10.39 4.94 15.26
N SER A 9 -9.19 4.63 15.74
CA SER A 9 -8.07 4.23 14.85
C SER A 9 -8.12 2.74 14.53
N ALA A 10 -7.96 2.42 13.25
CA ALA A 10 -7.85 1.04 12.76
C ALA A 10 -6.42 0.52 12.87
N ILE A 11 -5.43 1.39 12.59
CA ILE A 11 -4.00 1.11 12.77
C ILE A 11 -3.36 2.35 13.40
N GLU A 12 -2.49 2.16 14.38
CA GLU A 12 -1.84 3.25 15.09
C GLU A 12 -0.37 2.93 15.33
N PHE A 13 0.50 3.88 14.99
CA PHE A 13 1.94 3.88 15.32
C PHE A 13 2.19 4.95 16.36
N ARG A 14 2.92 4.63 17.43
CA ARG A 14 3.33 5.55 18.49
C ARG A 14 4.83 5.53 18.67
N ASN A 15 5.49 6.60 18.27
CA ASN A 15 6.93 6.81 18.42
C ASN A 15 7.74 5.60 17.94
N VAL A 16 7.37 5.05 16.76
CA VAL A 16 7.93 3.80 16.24
C VAL A 16 9.28 4.05 15.59
N TRP A 17 10.26 3.22 15.98
CA TRP A 17 11.58 3.16 15.38
C TRP A 17 11.82 1.81 14.75
N TYR A 18 12.51 1.79 13.62
CA TYR A 18 13.00 0.56 13.03
C TYR A 18 14.43 0.73 12.55
N ARG A 19 15.34 -0.13 13.05
CA ARG A 19 16.76 -0.17 12.71
C ARG A 19 17.09 -1.47 12.00
N ILE A 20 18.01 -1.42 11.02
CA ILE A 20 18.55 -2.61 10.36
C ILE A 20 19.80 -3.03 11.13
N GLY A 21 19.81 -4.29 11.62
CA GLY A 21 20.97 -4.86 12.32
C GLY A 21 20.98 -4.59 13.82
N ARG A 22 21.87 -5.29 14.52
CA ARG A 22 22.18 -5.01 15.92
C ARG A 22 23.03 -3.75 15.96
N GLU A 23 22.92 -2.95 17.04
CA GLU A 23 23.75 -1.78 17.29
C GLU A 23 25.20 -2.03 16.86
N ASN A 24 25.60 -1.40 15.76
CA ASN A 24 27.01 -1.38 15.38
C ASN A 24 27.74 -0.51 16.38
N ALA A 25 28.85 -0.99 16.91
CA ALA A 25 29.71 -0.29 17.88
C ALA A 25 30.23 1.07 17.40
N ASN A 26 29.97 1.44 16.13
CA ASN A 26 30.43 2.66 15.49
C ASN A 26 29.40 3.82 15.48
N GLY A 27 28.25 3.69 16.18
CA GLY A 27 27.32 4.82 16.37
C GLY A 27 26.66 5.36 15.09
N SER A 28 26.67 4.63 13.96
CA SER A 28 25.92 5.02 12.78
C SER A 28 24.44 4.79 13.03
N ASP A 29 23.62 5.84 12.84
CA ASP A 29 22.17 5.79 13.02
C ASP A 29 21.51 5.10 11.81
N ASP A 30 21.57 3.75 11.78
CA ASP A 30 21.00 2.92 10.71
C ASP A 30 19.46 2.79 10.83
N ALA A 31 18.80 3.79 11.41
CA ALA A 31 17.35 3.81 11.57
C ALA A 31 16.67 4.13 10.23
N LEU A 32 15.92 3.15 9.71
CA LEU A 32 15.05 3.34 8.54
C LEU A 32 13.73 4.02 8.89
N LEU A 33 13.26 3.91 10.13
CA LEU A 33 12.14 4.68 10.66
C LEU A 33 12.55 5.32 11.97
N ARG A 34 12.18 6.60 12.12
CA ARG A 34 12.54 7.45 13.25
C ARG A 34 11.31 8.13 13.81
N ASP A 35 10.93 7.77 15.02
CA ASP A 35 9.84 8.40 15.77
C ASP A 35 8.52 8.50 14.98
N LEU A 36 8.20 7.45 14.22
CA LEU A 36 7.00 7.43 13.40
C LEU A 36 5.76 7.37 14.29
N THR A 37 4.95 8.43 14.24
CA THR A 37 3.62 8.50 14.87
C THR A 37 2.59 8.74 13.77
N LEU A 38 1.71 7.75 13.52
CA LEU A 38 0.78 7.73 12.40
C LEU A 38 -0.49 7.01 12.80
N GLU A 39 -1.63 7.52 12.36
CA GLU A 39 -2.94 6.88 12.53
C GLU A 39 -3.62 6.63 11.19
N VAL A 40 -4.25 5.46 11.06
CA VAL A 40 -5.13 5.08 9.95
C VAL A 40 -6.53 4.92 10.50
N GLN A 41 -7.49 5.67 9.97
CA GLN A 41 -8.88 5.59 10.40
C GLN A 41 -9.61 4.41 9.73
N ARG A 42 -10.70 3.95 10.33
CA ARG A 42 -11.50 2.87 9.72
C ARG A 42 -12.14 3.34 8.42
N GLY A 43 -12.06 2.51 7.39
CA GLY A 43 -12.65 2.77 6.07
C GLY A 43 -11.93 3.82 5.23
N GLU A 44 -10.84 4.43 5.72
CA GLU A 44 -10.05 5.35 4.93
C GLU A 44 -9.05 4.65 4.01
N THR A 45 -8.65 5.35 2.95
CA THR A 45 -7.45 5.06 2.18
C THR A 45 -6.36 6.04 2.58
N LEU A 46 -5.44 5.62 3.45
CA LEU A 46 -4.25 6.39 3.77
C LEU A 46 -3.16 6.09 2.75
N VAL A 47 -2.70 7.12 2.04
CA VAL A 47 -1.58 6.99 1.10
C VAL A 47 -0.28 7.40 1.80
N LEU A 48 0.68 6.48 1.85
CA LEU A 48 2.07 6.77 2.23
C LEU A 48 2.81 7.23 0.98
N LEU A 49 3.08 8.52 0.88
CA LEU A 49 3.76 9.17 -0.23
C LEU A 49 5.20 9.49 0.16
N GLY A 50 6.14 9.42 -0.76
CA GLY A 50 7.54 9.81 -0.53
C GLY A 50 8.50 9.16 -1.51
N ARG A 51 9.75 9.62 -1.51
CA ARG A 51 10.81 9.09 -2.37
C ARG A 51 11.17 7.63 -2.03
N SER A 52 11.88 6.96 -2.93
CA SER A 52 12.45 5.64 -2.63
C SER A 52 13.35 5.72 -1.39
N GLY A 53 13.26 4.72 -0.51
CA GLY A 53 14.03 4.71 0.75
C GLY A 53 13.44 5.54 1.90
N SER A 54 12.30 6.21 1.73
CA SER A 54 11.67 7.01 2.81
C SER A 54 11.00 6.19 3.93
N GLY A 55 10.99 4.86 3.85
CA GLY A 55 10.45 3.97 4.90
C GLY A 55 9.04 3.44 4.65
N LYS A 56 8.37 3.77 3.56
CA LYS A 56 6.98 3.38 3.25
C LYS A 56 6.74 1.87 3.28
N THR A 57 7.50 1.11 2.50
CA THR A 57 7.45 -0.36 2.47
C THR A 57 7.78 -0.97 3.84
N THR A 58 8.72 -0.36 4.58
CA THR A 58 9.04 -0.78 5.95
C THR A 58 7.83 -0.61 6.86
N THR A 59 7.12 0.50 6.75
CA THR A 59 5.88 0.76 7.50
C THR A 59 4.82 -0.31 7.21
N LEU A 60 4.58 -0.68 5.94
CA LEU A 60 3.67 -1.78 5.60
C LEU A 60 4.12 -3.12 6.20
N LYS A 61 5.42 -3.43 6.12
CA LYS A 61 5.98 -4.68 6.67
C LYS A 61 5.90 -4.76 8.19
N LEU A 62 5.88 -3.64 8.88
CA LEU A 62 5.64 -3.60 10.32
C LEU A 62 4.18 -3.90 10.66
N ILE A 63 3.20 -3.36 9.90
CA ILE A 63 1.76 -3.61 10.14
C ILE A 63 1.44 -5.10 10.11
N ASN A 64 1.97 -5.86 9.13
CA ASN A 64 1.70 -7.29 9.00
C ASN A 64 2.73 -8.19 9.72
N ARG A 65 3.56 -7.60 10.60
CA ARG A 65 4.61 -8.29 11.37
C ARG A 65 5.58 -9.12 10.51
N LEU A 66 5.87 -8.66 9.28
CA LEU A 66 7.03 -9.16 8.51
C LEU A 66 8.33 -8.58 9.05
N LEU A 67 8.26 -7.43 9.72
CA LEU A 67 9.32 -6.80 10.49
C LEU A 67 8.82 -6.53 11.90
N THR A 68 9.74 -6.38 12.85
CA THR A 68 9.45 -6.02 14.23
C THR A 68 10.12 -4.68 14.53
N GLN A 69 9.37 -3.74 15.10
CA GLN A 69 9.90 -2.43 15.49
C GLN A 69 11.01 -2.56 16.55
N SER A 70 11.98 -1.65 16.50
CA SER A 70 13.08 -1.59 17.47
C SER A 70 12.68 -0.86 18.75
N ALA A 71 11.73 0.11 18.63
CA ALA A 71 11.15 0.83 19.77
C ALA A 71 9.76 1.37 19.38
N GLY A 72 9.01 1.87 20.37
CA GLY A 72 7.64 2.36 20.20
C GLY A 72 6.60 1.24 20.22
N ALA A 73 5.37 1.57 19.87
CA ALA A 73 4.24 0.64 19.89
C ALA A 73 3.42 0.76 18.61
N ILE A 74 2.89 -0.37 18.13
CA ILE A 74 1.97 -0.44 17.01
C ILE A 74 0.71 -1.14 17.50
N PHE A 75 -0.45 -0.59 17.13
CA PHE A 75 -1.76 -1.18 17.42
C PHE A 75 -2.50 -1.43 16.11
N VAL A 76 -3.18 -2.56 16.04
CA VAL A 76 -4.09 -2.92 14.96
C VAL A 76 -5.42 -3.31 15.58
N ASP A 77 -6.49 -2.68 15.13
CA ASP A 77 -7.84 -2.90 15.65
C ASP A 77 -7.94 -2.71 17.19
N GLY A 78 -7.25 -1.69 17.72
CA GLY A 78 -7.22 -1.39 19.14
C GLY A 78 -6.41 -2.34 20.01
N ARG A 79 -5.72 -3.33 19.44
CA ARG A 79 -4.90 -4.30 20.16
C ARG A 79 -3.42 -4.12 19.81
N ALA A 80 -2.55 -4.19 20.80
CA ALA A 80 -1.11 -4.08 20.58
C ALA A 80 -0.61 -5.18 19.63
N LEU A 81 0.23 -4.81 18.66
CA LEU A 81 0.66 -5.70 17.58
C LEU A 81 1.34 -6.97 18.09
N HIS A 82 2.10 -6.89 19.18
CA HIS A 82 2.80 -8.03 19.77
C HIS A 82 1.88 -9.05 20.46
N GLU A 83 0.65 -8.64 20.81
CA GLU A 83 -0.36 -9.51 21.43
C GLU A 83 -1.16 -10.33 20.41
N TRP A 84 -1.08 -9.97 19.12
CA TRP A 84 -1.75 -10.71 18.07
C TRP A 84 -1.06 -12.06 17.80
N ASP A 85 -1.85 -13.10 17.60
CA ASP A 85 -1.36 -14.26 16.85
C ASP A 85 -1.01 -13.85 15.43
N VAL A 86 0.22 -14.15 14.99
CA VAL A 86 0.73 -13.67 13.68
C VAL A 86 -0.07 -14.20 12.50
N ILE A 87 -0.55 -15.45 12.60
CA ILE A 87 -1.31 -16.08 11.52
C ILE A 87 -2.68 -15.42 11.43
N HIS A 88 -3.32 -15.21 12.58
CA HIS A 88 -4.62 -14.54 12.63
C HIS A 88 -4.54 -13.10 12.12
N LEU A 89 -3.54 -12.34 12.57
CA LEU A 89 -3.30 -10.98 12.09
C LEU A 89 -3.16 -10.93 10.55
N ARG A 90 -2.31 -11.79 9.98
CA ARG A 90 -2.07 -11.83 8.52
C ARG A 90 -3.27 -12.26 7.71
N ARG A 91 -4.18 -13.05 8.28
CA ARG A 91 -5.46 -13.41 7.64
C ARG A 91 -6.44 -12.23 7.58
N MET A 92 -6.36 -11.30 8.54
CA MET A 92 -7.14 -10.07 8.54
C MET A 92 -6.61 -9.02 7.54
N ILE A 93 -5.43 -9.26 6.96
CA ILE A 93 -4.72 -8.31 6.10
C ILE A 93 -4.55 -8.90 4.70
N GLY A 94 -5.19 -8.28 3.70
CA GLY A 94 -4.84 -8.52 2.30
C GLY A 94 -3.58 -7.73 1.94
N TYR A 95 -2.61 -8.36 1.30
CA TYR A 95 -1.36 -7.70 0.92
C TYR A 95 -1.07 -7.82 -0.57
N VAL A 96 -1.05 -6.69 -1.25
CA VAL A 96 -0.65 -6.56 -2.65
C VAL A 96 0.78 -6.04 -2.68
N ILE A 97 1.72 -6.88 -3.12
CA ILE A 97 3.14 -6.54 -3.21
C ILE A 97 3.49 -5.98 -4.59
N GLN A 98 4.59 -5.23 -4.67
CA GLN A 98 5.04 -4.46 -5.84
C GLN A 98 5.11 -5.27 -7.15
N GLU A 99 5.55 -6.52 -7.11
CA GLU A 99 5.68 -7.41 -8.29
C GLU A 99 4.54 -8.43 -8.39
N THR A 100 3.34 -8.13 -7.91
CA THR A 100 2.17 -9.04 -7.81
C THR A 100 2.40 -10.32 -7.01
N GLY A 101 3.61 -10.89 -7.01
CA GLY A 101 3.99 -12.09 -6.26
C GLY A 101 3.07 -13.28 -6.46
N LEU A 102 2.55 -13.46 -7.67
CA LEU A 102 1.73 -14.62 -8.01
C LEU A 102 2.61 -15.87 -8.03
N PHE A 103 2.06 -16.97 -7.52
CA PHE A 103 2.72 -18.26 -7.63
C PHE A 103 2.74 -18.71 -9.10
N PRO A 104 3.91 -18.81 -9.76
CA PRO A 104 4.00 -19.02 -11.21
C PRO A 104 3.51 -20.40 -11.66
N HIS A 105 3.51 -21.38 -10.75
CA HIS A 105 3.05 -22.75 -10.96
C HIS A 105 1.59 -22.98 -10.54
N PHE A 106 0.87 -21.94 -10.09
CA PHE A 106 -0.54 -21.96 -9.82
C PHE A 106 -1.32 -21.29 -10.93
N THR A 107 -2.51 -21.81 -11.24
CA THR A 107 -3.47 -21.11 -12.09
C THR A 107 -3.97 -19.84 -11.41
N VAL A 108 -4.66 -18.99 -12.15
CA VAL A 108 -5.36 -17.81 -11.61
C VAL A 108 -6.31 -18.20 -10.48
N ALA A 109 -7.16 -19.20 -10.71
CA ALA A 109 -8.09 -19.69 -9.69
C ALA A 109 -7.36 -20.11 -8.41
N ARG A 110 -6.27 -20.87 -8.55
CA ARG A 110 -5.49 -21.34 -7.40
C ARG A 110 -4.74 -20.20 -6.70
N ASN A 111 -4.25 -19.19 -7.43
CA ASN A 111 -3.66 -18.00 -6.84
C ASN A 111 -4.68 -17.23 -5.99
N ILE A 112 -5.90 -17.02 -6.50
CA ILE A 112 -6.98 -16.31 -5.78
C ILE A 112 -7.43 -17.13 -4.58
N GLY A 113 -7.63 -18.44 -4.74
CA GLY A 113 -8.17 -19.33 -3.72
C GLY A 113 -7.18 -19.76 -2.63
N VAL A 114 -5.89 -19.37 -2.69
CA VAL A 114 -4.86 -19.88 -1.77
C VAL A 114 -5.13 -19.51 -0.30
N VAL A 115 -5.54 -18.27 -0.02
CA VAL A 115 -5.82 -17.85 1.37
C VAL A 115 -7.10 -18.51 1.89
N PRO A 116 -8.24 -18.48 1.18
CA PRO A 116 -9.43 -19.27 1.54
C PRO A 116 -9.13 -20.75 1.79
N GLN A 117 -8.26 -21.38 0.97
CA GLN A 117 -7.85 -22.77 1.16
C GLN A 117 -7.09 -22.98 2.48
N ILE A 118 -6.15 -22.08 2.82
CA ILE A 118 -5.40 -22.11 4.09
C ILE A 118 -6.34 -21.90 5.28
N GLU A 119 -7.43 -21.16 5.11
CA GLU A 119 -8.48 -20.97 6.11
C GLU A 119 -9.45 -22.15 6.23
N GLY A 120 -9.27 -23.19 5.41
CA GLY A 120 -10.10 -24.39 5.47
C GLY A 120 -11.46 -24.26 4.83
N TRP A 121 -11.67 -23.33 3.88
CA TRP A 121 -12.92 -23.21 3.15
C TRP A 121 -13.15 -24.46 2.28
N SER A 122 -14.41 -24.85 2.11
CA SER A 122 -14.76 -25.95 1.21
C SER A 122 -14.46 -25.62 -0.25
N ALA A 123 -14.16 -26.64 -1.06
CA ALA A 123 -13.82 -26.47 -2.48
C ALA A 123 -14.91 -25.68 -3.24
N ASN A 124 -16.17 -26.00 -3.02
CA ASN A 124 -17.30 -25.30 -3.67
C ASN A 124 -17.35 -23.80 -3.28
N ARG A 125 -17.10 -23.49 -2.00
CA ARG A 125 -17.05 -22.09 -1.54
C ARG A 125 -15.86 -21.33 -2.15
N ILE A 126 -14.72 -21.98 -2.30
CA ILE A 126 -13.54 -21.39 -2.95
C ILE A 126 -13.83 -21.11 -4.43
N GLU A 127 -14.43 -22.04 -5.15
CA GLU A 127 -14.78 -21.88 -6.57
C GLU A 127 -15.76 -20.71 -6.80
N GLN A 128 -16.79 -20.63 -5.98
CA GLN A 128 -17.72 -19.50 -5.98
C GLN A 128 -16.99 -18.19 -5.70
N ARG A 129 -16.13 -18.16 -4.68
CA ARG A 129 -15.36 -16.97 -4.32
C ARG A 129 -14.38 -16.53 -5.40
N VAL A 130 -13.73 -17.48 -6.07
CA VAL A 130 -12.85 -17.19 -7.22
C VAL A 130 -13.65 -16.51 -8.34
N THR A 131 -14.83 -17.01 -8.66
CA THR A 131 -15.71 -16.41 -9.67
C THR A 131 -16.12 -14.99 -9.29
N GLU A 132 -16.54 -14.79 -8.04
CA GLU A 132 -16.85 -13.45 -7.50
C GLU A 132 -15.66 -12.49 -7.60
N MET A 133 -14.45 -12.96 -7.25
CA MET A 133 -13.24 -12.14 -7.28
C MET A 133 -12.85 -11.78 -8.71
N LEU A 134 -12.94 -12.70 -9.67
CA LEU A 134 -12.69 -12.40 -11.08
C LEU A 134 -13.65 -11.32 -11.60
N GLN A 135 -14.94 -11.46 -11.33
CA GLN A 135 -15.94 -10.44 -11.69
C GLN A 135 -15.65 -9.10 -11.01
N LEU A 136 -15.27 -9.13 -9.71
CA LEU A 136 -14.98 -7.94 -8.92
C LEU A 136 -13.85 -7.09 -9.51
N VAL A 137 -12.81 -7.76 -10.06
CA VAL A 137 -11.64 -7.09 -10.66
C VAL A 137 -11.72 -7.00 -12.20
N GLY A 138 -12.89 -7.22 -12.79
CA GLY A 138 -13.11 -7.08 -14.22
C GLY A 138 -12.32 -8.07 -15.09
N LEU A 139 -12.12 -9.29 -14.60
CA LEU A 139 -11.48 -10.37 -15.36
C LEU A 139 -12.51 -11.39 -15.85
N GLU A 140 -12.31 -11.86 -17.09
CA GLU A 140 -13.17 -12.90 -17.65
C GLU A 140 -13.00 -14.24 -16.93
N PRO A 141 -14.10 -14.99 -16.67
CA PRO A 141 -14.04 -16.29 -15.99
C PRO A 141 -13.11 -17.31 -16.64
N GLN A 142 -12.94 -17.25 -17.98
CA GLN A 142 -12.07 -18.16 -18.72
C GLN A 142 -10.59 -18.05 -18.31
N LEU A 143 -10.19 -16.92 -17.73
CA LEU A 143 -8.83 -16.71 -17.21
C LEU A 143 -8.54 -17.55 -15.96
N ALA A 144 -9.55 -18.12 -15.30
CA ALA A 144 -9.38 -18.92 -14.09
C ALA A 144 -8.37 -20.07 -14.24
N SER A 145 -8.35 -20.73 -15.40
CA SER A 145 -7.46 -21.85 -15.71
C SER A 145 -6.07 -21.45 -16.20
N ARG A 146 -5.84 -20.18 -16.55
CA ARG A 146 -4.55 -19.67 -17.05
C ARG A 146 -3.50 -19.58 -15.94
N TYR A 147 -2.24 -19.61 -16.36
CA TYR A 147 -1.09 -19.37 -15.49
C TYR A 147 -0.62 -17.92 -15.60
N PRO A 148 0.09 -17.38 -14.58
CA PRO A 148 0.58 -15.99 -14.59
C PRO A 148 1.37 -15.58 -15.83
N ARG A 149 2.15 -16.51 -16.43
CA ARG A 149 2.92 -16.27 -17.65
C ARG A 149 2.06 -16.01 -18.91
N GLU A 150 0.79 -16.42 -18.87
CA GLU A 150 -0.17 -16.27 -19.98
C GLU A 150 -0.99 -14.98 -19.88
N LEU A 151 -0.73 -14.15 -18.85
CA LEU A 151 -1.47 -12.94 -18.54
C LEU A 151 -0.67 -11.69 -18.93
N SER A 152 -1.37 -10.62 -19.29
CA SER A 152 -0.78 -9.27 -19.37
C SER A 152 -0.36 -8.75 -17.99
N GLY A 153 0.44 -7.68 -17.92
CA GLY A 153 0.84 -7.02 -16.66
C GLY A 153 -0.38 -6.59 -15.85
N GLY A 154 -1.34 -5.92 -16.50
CA GLY A 154 -2.57 -5.48 -15.85
C GLY A 154 -3.43 -6.64 -15.35
N GLN A 155 -3.56 -7.73 -16.13
CA GLN A 155 -4.27 -8.93 -15.68
C GLN A 155 -3.62 -9.57 -14.46
N ARG A 156 -2.27 -9.68 -14.44
CA ARG A 156 -1.54 -10.17 -13.26
C ARG A 156 -1.82 -9.30 -12.03
N GLN A 157 -1.83 -7.98 -12.21
CA GLN A 157 -2.11 -7.05 -11.12
C GLN A 157 -3.53 -7.23 -10.56
N ARG A 158 -4.54 -7.35 -11.44
CA ARG A 158 -5.92 -7.64 -11.04
C ARG A 158 -6.03 -8.95 -10.26
N VAL A 159 -5.33 -10.01 -10.69
CA VAL A 159 -5.27 -11.29 -9.95
C VAL A 159 -4.63 -11.10 -8.58
N GLY A 160 -3.58 -10.28 -8.46
CA GLY A 160 -2.96 -9.93 -7.17
C GLY A 160 -3.92 -9.24 -6.20
N VAL A 161 -4.72 -8.29 -6.70
CA VAL A 161 -5.77 -7.62 -5.92
C VAL A 161 -6.88 -8.61 -5.54
N ALA A 162 -7.35 -9.43 -6.50
CA ALA A 162 -8.36 -10.46 -6.26
C ALA A 162 -7.92 -11.45 -5.16
N ARG A 163 -6.66 -11.90 -5.21
CA ARG A 163 -6.08 -12.77 -4.18
C ARG A 163 -6.07 -12.11 -2.81
N ALA A 164 -5.67 -10.84 -2.75
CA ALA A 164 -5.60 -10.09 -1.50
C ALA A 164 -7.00 -9.93 -0.86
N LEU A 165 -8.06 -9.83 -1.66
CA LEU A 165 -9.45 -9.67 -1.23
C LEU A 165 -10.21 -10.99 -1.03
N ALA A 166 -9.66 -12.12 -1.46
CA ALA A 166 -10.39 -13.40 -1.53
C ALA A 166 -10.92 -13.89 -0.18
N ALA A 167 -10.16 -13.69 0.90
CA ALA A 167 -10.58 -14.06 2.27
C ALA A 167 -11.40 -12.97 2.98
N ASP A 168 -11.82 -11.92 2.27
CA ASP A 168 -12.56 -10.76 2.82
C ASP A 168 -11.85 -10.07 4.00
N PRO A 169 -10.58 -9.65 3.83
CA PRO A 169 -9.80 -9.07 4.92
C PRO A 169 -10.38 -7.74 5.41
N ALA A 170 -10.12 -7.38 6.67
CA ALA A 170 -10.49 -6.10 7.25
C ALA A 170 -9.62 -4.95 6.71
N PHE A 171 -8.35 -5.25 6.43
CA PHE A 171 -7.32 -4.30 6.00
C PHE A 171 -6.75 -4.69 4.65
N LEU A 172 -6.40 -3.70 3.83
CA LEU A 172 -5.69 -3.90 2.57
C LEU A 172 -4.40 -3.08 2.57
N LEU A 173 -3.27 -3.75 2.46
CA LEU A 173 -1.96 -3.12 2.30
C LEU A 173 -1.53 -3.25 0.84
N MET A 174 -1.12 -2.15 0.22
CA MET A 174 -0.72 -2.11 -1.19
C MET A 174 0.62 -1.40 -1.34
N ASP A 175 1.61 -2.13 -1.85
CA ASP A 175 2.97 -1.63 -2.02
C ASP A 175 3.27 -1.37 -3.49
N GLU A 176 3.21 -0.11 -3.92
CA GLU A 176 3.41 0.35 -5.30
C GLU A 176 2.66 -0.51 -6.35
N PRO A 177 1.35 -0.76 -6.17
CA PRO A 177 0.65 -1.78 -6.96
C PRO A 177 0.56 -1.47 -8.46
N PHE A 178 0.76 -0.22 -8.88
CA PHE A 178 0.64 0.19 -10.27
C PHE A 178 1.98 0.57 -10.91
N GLY A 179 3.11 0.46 -10.19
CA GLY A 179 4.42 0.95 -10.62
C GLY A 179 4.94 0.31 -11.92
N ALA A 180 4.68 -0.98 -12.15
CA ALA A 180 5.18 -1.73 -13.30
C ALA A 180 4.25 -1.73 -14.54
N LEU A 181 3.21 -0.87 -14.55
CA LEU A 181 2.22 -0.83 -15.62
C LEU A 181 2.47 0.33 -16.58
N ASP A 182 2.11 0.13 -17.85
CA ASP A 182 2.05 1.22 -18.82
C ASP A 182 1.01 2.29 -18.41
N PRO A 183 1.13 3.54 -18.89
CA PRO A 183 0.30 4.65 -18.41
C PRO A 183 -1.21 4.46 -18.63
N ILE A 184 -1.63 3.80 -19.72
CA ILE A 184 -3.04 3.61 -20.05
C ILE A 184 -3.65 2.58 -19.10
N THR A 185 -3.05 1.40 -19.02
CA THR A 185 -3.46 0.32 -18.10
C THR A 185 -3.46 0.79 -16.65
N ARG A 186 -2.45 1.58 -16.26
CA ARG A 186 -2.37 2.18 -14.91
C ARG A 186 -3.58 3.05 -14.61
N ALA A 187 -3.93 3.98 -15.52
CA ALA A 187 -5.07 4.89 -15.34
C ALA A 187 -6.42 4.15 -15.28
N GLU A 188 -6.56 3.07 -16.02
CA GLU A 188 -7.75 2.21 -15.98
C GLU A 188 -7.86 1.50 -14.62
N LEU A 189 -6.80 0.84 -14.17
CA LEU A 189 -6.76 0.12 -12.91
C LEU A 189 -6.94 1.03 -11.69
N GLN A 190 -6.41 2.24 -11.71
CA GLN A 190 -6.62 3.23 -10.65
C GLN A 190 -8.09 3.62 -10.52
N ARG A 191 -8.77 3.89 -11.63
CA ARG A 191 -10.22 4.21 -11.64
C ARG A 191 -11.06 3.05 -11.14
N GLU A 192 -10.75 1.84 -11.57
CA GLU A 192 -11.44 0.63 -11.12
C GLU A 192 -11.21 0.37 -9.63
N PHE A 193 -9.97 0.55 -9.16
CA PHE A 193 -9.66 0.41 -7.74
C PHE A 193 -10.40 1.45 -6.89
N LEU A 194 -10.50 2.70 -7.34
CA LEU A 194 -11.26 3.74 -6.65
C LEU A 194 -12.75 3.34 -6.53
N ALA A 195 -13.36 2.89 -7.62
CA ALA A 195 -14.76 2.41 -7.59
C ALA A 195 -14.94 1.19 -6.69
N LEU A 196 -13.96 0.27 -6.70
CA LEU A 196 -13.93 -0.90 -5.84
C LEU A 196 -13.84 -0.50 -4.36
N GLN A 197 -12.95 0.42 -4.01
CA GLN A 197 -12.75 0.91 -2.65
C GLN A 197 -14.01 1.58 -2.11
N GLN A 198 -14.65 2.43 -2.89
CA GLN A 198 -15.92 3.08 -2.52
C GLN A 198 -17.03 2.06 -2.23
N ARG A 199 -17.06 0.97 -2.99
CA ARG A 199 -18.06 -0.10 -2.80
C ARG A 199 -17.77 -0.97 -1.59
N LEU A 200 -16.51 -1.27 -1.32
CA LEU A 200 -16.10 -2.19 -0.24
C LEU A 200 -15.92 -1.50 1.11
N GLY A 201 -15.59 -0.21 1.15
CA GLY A 201 -15.35 0.55 2.39
C GLY A 201 -14.24 -0.01 3.27
N LYS A 202 -13.24 -0.70 2.68
CA LYS A 202 -12.11 -1.29 3.44
C LYS A 202 -11.15 -0.24 3.92
N THR A 203 -10.46 -0.52 5.02
CA THR A 203 -9.32 0.29 5.46
C THR A 203 -8.11 -0.06 4.62
N VAL A 204 -7.54 0.92 3.93
CA VAL A 204 -6.43 0.72 2.98
C VAL A 204 -5.22 1.54 3.39
N VAL A 205 -4.04 0.92 3.40
CA VAL A 205 -2.76 1.64 3.42
C VAL A 205 -2.08 1.41 2.08
N PHE A 206 -1.93 2.48 1.32
CA PHE A 206 -1.45 2.47 -0.04
C PHE A 206 -0.09 3.18 -0.13
N VAL A 207 0.92 2.52 -0.65
CA VAL A 207 2.26 3.08 -0.84
C VAL A 207 2.45 3.46 -2.29
N THR A 208 2.93 4.68 -2.53
CA THR A 208 3.35 5.16 -3.85
C THR A 208 4.42 6.25 -3.73
N HIS A 209 5.10 6.50 -4.84
CA HIS A 209 5.93 7.70 -5.04
C HIS A 209 5.29 8.71 -6.01
N ASP A 210 4.15 8.36 -6.61
CA ASP A 210 3.42 9.21 -7.56
C ASP A 210 2.35 10.04 -6.84
N LEU A 211 2.51 11.37 -6.89
CA LEU A 211 1.54 12.31 -6.29
C LEU A 211 0.16 12.23 -6.95
N ARG A 212 0.07 11.88 -8.25
CA ARG A 212 -1.23 11.71 -8.94
C ARG A 212 -2.02 10.57 -8.33
N GLU A 213 -1.37 9.45 -8.07
CA GLU A 213 -1.99 8.30 -7.39
C GLU A 213 -2.47 8.70 -5.99
N ALA A 214 -1.61 9.41 -5.25
CA ALA A 214 -1.94 9.85 -3.91
C ALA A 214 -3.16 10.78 -3.88
N LEU A 215 -3.24 11.74 -4.80
CA LEU A 215 -4.36 12.67 -4.94
C LEU A 215 -5.64 11.99 -5.40
N LEU A 216 -5.53 11.00 -6.29
CA LEU A 216 -6.67 10.30 -6.86
C LEU A 216 -7.30 9.30 -5.88
N LEU A 217 -6.47 8.54 -5.17
CA LEU A 217 -6.89 7.37 -4.41
C LEU A 217 -6.99 7.63 -2.90
N GLY A 218 -6.22 8.59 -2.39
CA GLY A 218 -6.12 8.85 -0.96
C GLY A 218 -7.29 9.65 -0.41
N THR A 219 -7.82 9.24 0.72
CA THR A 219 -8.66 10.12 1.57
C THR A 219 -7.78 11.01 2.44
N ARG A 220 -6.58 10.52 2.78
CA ARG A 220 -5.49 11.27 3.42
C ARG A 220 -4.15 10.84 2.83
N ILE A 221 -3.20 11.77 2.81
CA ILE A 221 -1.84 11.58 2.31
C ILE A 221 -0.87 11.83 3.44
N ALA A 222 -0.06 10.84 3.78
CA ALA A 222 1.03 10.91 4.75
C ALA A 222 2.35 11.02 3.96
N LEU A 223 2.97 12.20 3.97
CA LEU A 223 4.28 12.41 3.34
C LEU A 223 5.38 11.89 4.25
N MET A 224 6.17 10.97 3.74
CA MET A 224 7.32 10.39 4.42
C MET A 224 8.63 10.83 3.77
N GLU A 225 9.57 11.30 4.58
CA GLU A 225 10.93 11.65 4.13
C GLU A 225 11.94 11.15 5.14
N SER A 226 13.00 10.47 4.66
CA SER A 226 14.13 9.99 5.48
C SER A 226 13.72 9.22 6.74
N GLY A 227 12.67 8.39 6.64
CA GLY A 227 12.18 7.57 7.74
C GLY A 227 11.28 8.29 8.75
N GLN A 228 10.88 9.51 8.48
CA GLN A 228 10.01 10.33 9.34
C GLN A 228 8.72 10.71 8.63
N LEU A 229 7.66 10.94 9.41
CA LEU A 229 6.42 11.52 8.92
C LEU A 229 6.56 13.05 8.91
N VAL A 230 6.41 13.65 7.73
CA VAL A 230 6.46 15.10 7.55
C VAL A 230 5.09 15.73 7.88
N ALA A 231 4.04 15.20 7.24
CA ALA A 231 2.68 15.70 7.40
C ALA A 231 1.66 14.61 7.02
N THR A 232 0.45 14.72 7.58
CA THR A 232 -0.71 13.95 7.12
C THR A 232 -1.85 14.91 6.82
N LEU A 233 -2.23 15.00 5.55
CA LEU A 233 -3.17 16.01 5.03
C LEU A 233 -4.21 15.36 4.12
N LYS A 234 -5.36 16.00 3.93
CA LYS A 234 -6.28 15.66 2.85
C LYS A 234 -5.68 16.06 1.49
N PRO A 235 -6.08 15.43 0.37
CA PRO A 235 -5.58 15.75 -0.96
C PRO A 235 -5.63 17.25 -1.31
N GLU A 236 -6.75 17.92 -0.99
CA GLU A 236 -6.93 19.35 -1.24
C GLU A 236 -5.99 20.22 -0.40
N GLU A 237 -5.84 19.87 0.89
CA GLU A 237 -4.92 20.56 1.81
C GLU A 237 -3.46 20.35 1.38
N PHE A 238 -3.13 19.15 0.87
CA PHE A 238 -1.79 18.81 0.41
C PHE A 238 -1.33 19.72 -0.74
N LEU A 239 -2.20 19.96 -1.73
CA LEU A 239 -1.91 20.82 -2.89
C LEU A 239 -1.69 22.30 -2.51
N HIS A 240 -2.24 22.75 -1.39
CA HIS A 240 -2.19 24.14 -0.93
C HIS A 240 -1.37 24.32 0.35
N SER A 241 -0.64 23.29 0.76
CA SER A 241 0.13 23.30 2.00
C SER A 241 1.24 24.37 1.97
N LYS A 242 1.39 25.06 3.10
CA LYS A 242 2.48 26.01 3.34
C LYS A 242 3.71 25.36 3.99
N ASP A 243 3.62 24.08 4.35
CA ASP A 243 4.77 23.34 4.84
C ASP A 243 5.85 23.28 3.73
N PRO A 244 7.09 23.68 4.02
CA PRO A 244 8.14 23.78 3.00
C PRO A 244 8.45 22.45 2.29
N MET A 245 8.37 21.31 3.00
CA MET A 245 8.66 20.00 2.41
C MET A 245 7.51 19.52 1.54
N VAL A 246 6.26 19.71 1.99
CA VAL A 246 5.07 19.39 1.18
C VAL A 246 5.02 20.28 -0.06
N ALA A 247 5.26 21.59 0.09
CA ALA A 247 5.26 22.52 -1.03
C ALA A 247 6.35 22.18 -2.06
N ALA A 248 7.58 21.83 -1.60
CA ALA A 248 8.66 21.39 -2.48
C ALA A 248 8.29 20.11 -3.25
N TYR A 249 7.60 19.16 -2.60
CA TYR A 249 7.13 17.94 -3.24
C TYR A 249 6.09 18.23 -4.34
N VAL A 250 5.13 19.11 -4.05
CA VAL A 250 4.11 19.57 -5.01
C VAL A 250 4.74 20.30 -6.19
N GLU A 251 5.73 21.16 -5.94
CA GLU A 251 6.40 21.94 -6.99
C GLU A 251 7.25 21.05 -7.90
N ALA A 252 7.99 20.09 -7.34
CA ALA A 252 8.74 19.12 -8.13
C ALA A 252 7.80 18.36 -9.09
N PHE A 253 6.63 17.96 -8.61
CA PHE A 253 5.62 17.29 -9.40
C PHE A 253 5.05 18.17 -10.52
N LYS A 254 4.78 19.46 -10.26
CA LYS A 254 4.30 20.40 -11.30
C LYS A 254 5.34 20.60 -12.40
N THR A 255 6.63 20.63 -12.04
CA THR A 255 7.73 20.79 -12.99
C THR A 255 7.87 19.56 -13.92
N GLU A 256 7.57 18.36 -13.46
CA GLU A 256 7.53 17.16 -14.31
C GLU A 256 6.39 17.20 -15.34
N LEU A 257 5.29 17.89 -15.04
CA LEU A 257 4.13 18.01 -15.93
C LEU A 257 4.34 19.02 -17.08
N VAL A 258 5.21 20.01 -16.87
CA VAL A 258 5.50 21.05 -17.87
C VAL A 258 6.99 21.01 -18.18
N PRO A 259 7.44 20.32 -19.23
CA PRO A 259 8.84 20.39 -19.63
C PRO A 259 9.14 21.84 -19.99
N THR A 260 9.98 22.48 -19.19
CA THR A 260 10.52 23.82 -19.45
C THR A 260 11.22 23.74 -20.81
N ARG A 261 10.67 24.39 -21.86
CA ARG A 261 11.40 24.64 -23.09
C ARG A 261 12.63 25.44 -22.71
N ARG A 262 13.78 24.79 -22.58
CA ARG A 262 15.07 25.49 -22.51
C ARG A 262 15.21 26.26 -23.81
N ASN A 263 15.34 27.58 -23.69
CA ASN A 263 15.70 28.52 -24.75
C ASN A 263 16.87 27.93 -25.56
N GLN A 264 16.59 27.52 -26.79
CA GLN A 264 17.60 27.28 -27.83
C GLN A 264 17.90 28.59 -28.60
N ASP A 265 17.91 29.72 -27.92
CA ASP A 265 18.26 31.03 -28.52
C ASP A 265 19.53 31.59 -27.86
N ALA A 266 20.67 30.90 -28.03
CA ALA A 266 21.99 31.46 -27.71
C ALA A 266 23.10 30.74 -28.49
N ALA A 267 22.90 30.59 -29.82
CA ALA A 267 24.03 30.22 -30.69
C ALA A 267 23.77 30.70 -32.13
N THR A 268 23.68 32.03 -32.30
CA THR A 268 23.88 32.62 -33.63
C THR A 268 24.31 34.08 -33.38
N LYS A 269 25.57 34.28 -33.16
CA LYS A 269 26.33 35.50 -33.53
C LYS A 269 27.79 35.17 -33.66
#